data_b5f39364edfb338dcfe59c78c66dbabb
#
_entry.id   b5f39364edfb338dcfe59c78c66dbabb
#
_cell.length_a   1.000
_cell.length_b   1.000
_cell.length_c   1.000
_cell.angle_alpha   90.00
_cell.angle_beta   90.00
_cell.angle_gamma   90.00
#
_symmetry.space_group_name_H-M   'P 1'
#
loop_
_entity.id
_entity.type
_entity.pdbx_description
1 polymer ?
#
loop_
_entity_poly.entity_id
_entity_poly.type
_entity_poly.pdbx_seq_one_letter_code
_entity_poly.pdbx_strand_id
1 'polypeptide(L)'
;MNRKNFVKFAGFGTAVAAIGGMAGCINRTATNLAPASVKGARVKKAVYVPKGRNRFKEELMIWGVIPLQIKVSGKDTNGAFFAFEHANMSKGGPPRHLHYEQDEMFYAMEGEFAFEVGDEKFVLRPGDTLFAPRMVPHVWAYVGDKPGTLLIAIQPAGSFEEFIIKSCALKEPPTPQEAEKSFAAYGMKVVGPPLAVS
;
A
#
# COMPACT_ATOMS: atom_id res chain seq x y z
N MET A 1 30.90 -8.56 -20.17
CA MET A 1 29.79 -9.52 -20.26
C MET A 1 28.64 -8.88 -21.04
N ASN A 2 28.31 -9.39 -22.22
CA ASN A 2 27.56 -8.68 -23.27
C ASN A 2 26.05 -8.86 -23.08
N ARG A 3 25.30 -7.76 -22.93
CA ARG A 3 23.83 -7.73 -22.65
C ARG A 3 23.00 -7.82 -23.94
N LYS A 4 23.19 -8.85 -24.77
CA LYS A 4 22.40 -9.04 -26.00
C LYS A 4 21.94 -10.49 -26.13
N ASN A 5 21.11 -10.98 -25.25
CA ASN A 5 20.30 -12.16 -25.52
C ASN A 5 18.97 -12.00 -24.80
N PHE A 6 18.09 -11.21 -25.37
CA PHE A 6 16.70 -11.19 -24.97
C PHE A 6 15.91 -12.18 -25.87
N VAL A 7 15.37 -13.16 -25.23
CA VAL A 7 14.61 -14.33 -25.61
C VAL A 7 13.74 -14.17 -26.88
N LYS A 8 13.98 -15.04 -27.90
CA LYS A 8 13.03 -15.33 -28.96
C LYS A 8 12.12 -16.49 -28.49
N PHE A 9 10.85 -16.23 -28.27
CA PHE A 9 9.86 -17.29 -28.13
C PHE A 9 9.44 -17.79 -29.51
N ALA A 10 9.76 -19.06 -29.82
CA ALA A 10 9.22 -19.77 -30.96
C ALA A 10 7.86 -20.36 -30.56
N GLY A 11 6.84 -20.06 -31.36
CA GLY A 11 5.52 -20.66 -31.21
C GLY A 11 5.51 -22.10 -31.69
N PHE A 12 4.99 -23.02 -30.87
CA PHE A 12 4.56 -24.35 -31.31
C PHE A 12 3.03 -24.39 -31.29
N GLY A 13 2.45 -24.51 -32.46
CA GLY A 13 1.06 -24.84 -32.64
C GLY A 13 0.84 -26.33 -32.46
N THR A 14 -0.08 -26.71 -31.61
CA THR A 14 -0.66 -28.08 -31.62
C THR A 14 -2.16 -27.97 -31.75
N ALA A 15 -2.68 -28.60 -32.81
CA ALA A 15 -4.09 -28.86 -33.06
C ALA A 15 -4.61 -29.88 -32.05
N VAL A 16 -5.74 -29.58 -31.40
CA VAL A 16 -6.48 -30.57 -30.59
C VAL A 16 -7.89 -30.70 -31.14
N ALA A 17 -8.25 -31.95 -31.42
CA ALA A 17 -9.54 -32.39 -31.93
C ALA A 17 -10.69 -32.19 -30.92
N ALA A 18 -11.85 -31.85 -31.42
CA ALA A 18 -13.10 -31.72 -30.68
C ALA A 18 -13.61 -33.06 -30.23
N ILE A 19 -13.94 -33.19 -28.96
CA ILE A 19 -14.87 -34.25 -28.47
C ILE A 19 -16.01 -33.49 -27.78
N GLY A 20 -17.23 -33.74 -28.30
CA GLY A 20 -18.47 -33.19 -27.79
C GLY A 20 -18.83 -33.80 -26.43
N GLY A 21 -19.22 -32.94 -25.50
CA GLY A 21 -19.83 -33.30 -24.23
C GLY A 21 -20.81 -32.22 -23.82
N MET A 22 -22.10 -32.57 -23.81
CA MET A 22 -23.18 -31.74 -23.25
C MET A 22 -22.94 -31.51 -21.78
N ALA A 23 -22.82 -30.27 -21.36
CA ALA A 23 -22.88 -29.91 -19.96
C ALA A 23 -23.70 -28.64 -19.81
N GLY A 24 -24.67 -28.70 -18.92
CA GLY A 24 -25.71 -27.71 -18.68
C GLY A 24 -25.20 -26.31 -18.34
N CYS A 25 -25.93 -25.35 -18.87
CA CYS A 25 -25.75 -23.91 -18.56
C CYS A 25 -26.06 -23.64 -17.07
N ILE A 26 -25.03 -23.56 -16.26
CA ILE A 26 -25.13 -22.84 -14.99
C ILE A 26 -24.83 -21.37 -15.30
N ASN A 27 -25.90 -20.58 -15.41
CA ASN A 27 -25.84 -19.15 -15.60
C ASN A 27 -25.36 -18.53 -14.28
N ARG A 28 -24.05 -18.49 -14.03
CA ARG A 28 -23.45 -17.64 -13.00
C ARG A 28 -23.39 -16.23 -13.58
N THR A 29 -24.39 -15.42 -13.25
CA THR A 29 -24.27 -13.96 -13.35
C THR A 29 -23.10 -13.53 -12.45
N ALA A 30 -21.91 -13.42 -13.02
CA ALA A 30 -20.83 -12.68 -12.40
C ALA A 30 -21.29 -11.22 -12.35
N THR A 31 -21.73 -10.78 -11.18
CA THR A 31 -21.87 -9.36 -10.90
C THR A 31 -20.46 -8.77 -11.00
N ASN A 32 -20.16 -8.18 -12.16
CA ASN A 32 -19.02 -7.29 -12.33
C ASN A 32 -19.25 -6.08 -11.40
N LEU A 33 -18.80 -6.18 -10.16
CA LEU A 33 -18.55 -5.01 -9.32
C LEU A 33 -17.34 -4.32 -9.93
N ALA A 34 -17.57 -3.48 -10.94
CA ALA A 34 -16.57 -2.52 -11.36
C ALA A 34 -16.24 -1.64 -10.15
N PRO A 35 -14.96 -1.43 -9.82
CA PRO A 35 -14.59 -0.53 -8.74
C PRO A 35 -15.23 0.82 -9.00
N ALA A 36 -15.80 1.41 -7.94
CA ALA A 36 -16.45 2.72 -8.02
C ALA A 36 -15.54 3.69 -8.77
N SER A 37 -16.04 4.17 -9.93
CA SER A 37 -15.32 5.10 -10.77
C SER A 37 -15.14 6.41 -10.02
N VAL A 38 -13.95 6.67 -9.48
CA VAL A 38 -13.57 7.98 -8.97
C VAL A 38 -13.61 8.93 -10.16
N LYS A 39 -14.57 9.87 -10.18
CA LYS A 39 -14.74 10.85 -11.25
C LYS A 39 -13.59 11.87 -11.20
N GLY A 40 -12.51 11.62 -11.89
CA GLY A 40 -11.38 12.53 -12.06
C GLY A 40 -10.56 12.14 -13.30
N ALA A 41 -9.79 13.06 -13.85
CA ALA A 41 -8.93 12.77 -14.97
C ALA A 41 -7.54 12.32 -14.45
N ARG A 42 -7.03 11.21 -14.98
CA ARG A 42 -5.62 10.83 -14.74
C ARG A 42 -4.68 11.85 -15.36
N VAL A 43 -3.53 12.09 -14.72
CA VAL A 43 -2.48 12.91 -15.32
C VAL A 43 -2.00 12.27 -16.63
N LYS A 44 -1.76 13.12 -17.65
CA LYS A 44 -1.32 12.68 -18.98
C LYS A 44 0.19 12.87 -19.22
N LYS A 45 0.88 13.45 -18.25
CA LYS A 45 2.33 13.71 -18.32
C LYS A 45 3.04 12.97 -17.22
N ALA A 46 4.32 12.65 -17.45
CA ALA A 46 5.17 12.08 -16.41
C ALA A 46 5.25 13.04 -15.20
N VAL A 47 5.23 12.44 -14.02
CA VAL A 47 5.42 13.11 -12.74
C VAL A 47 6.76 12.64 -12.18
N TYR A 48 7.69 13.56 -11.99
CA TYR A 48 8.99 13.28 -11.41
C TYR A 48 9.05 13.89 -10.00
N VAL A 49 9.28 13.03 -9.01
CA VAL A 49 9.45 13.43 -7.62
C VAL A 49 10.85 13.01 -7.16
N PRO A 50 11.78 13.96 -6.96
CA PRO A 50 13.15 13.65 -6.53
C PRO A 50 13.18 12.95 -5.15
N LYS A 51 14.30 12.26 -4.87
CA LYS A 51 14.59 11.72 -3.52
C LYS A 51 14.46 12.84 -2.48
N GLY A 52 13.82 12.53 -1.35
CA GLY A 52 13.64 13.49 -0.25
C GLY A 52 12.61 14.59 -0.50
N ARG A 53 11.83 14.50 -1.59
CA ARG A 53 10.81 15.50 -1.93
C ARG A 53 9.40 14.91 -1.91
N ASN A 54 8.43 15.77 -1.63
CA ASN A 54 7.01 15.48 -1.74
C ASN A 54 6.52 15.78 -3.17
N ARG A 55 5.48 15.05 -3.62
CA ARG A 55 4.74 15.30 -4.86
C ARG A 55 4.20 16.73 -4.94
N PHE A 56 3.78 17.25 -3.82
CA PHE A 56 3.36 18.63 -3.62
C PHE A 56 4.44 19.41 -2.87
N LYS A 57 4.39 20.73 -2.92
CA LYS A 57 5.41 21.57 -2.28
C LYS A 57 5.35 21.59 -0.76
N GLU A 58 4.23 21.14 -0.19
CA GLU A 58 3.99 21.15 1.24
C GLU A 58 4.84 20.10 1.95
N GLU A 59 5.42 20.45 3.09
CA GLU A 59 6.04 19.48 3.98
C GLU A 59 4.96 18.81 4.81
N LEU A 60 4.92 17.47 4.75
CA LEU A 60 4.00 16.66 5.53
C LEU A 60 4.80 15.94 6.62
N MET A 61 4.29 16.04 7.84
CA MET A 61 4.91 15.43 9.02
C MET A 61 3.85 14.71 9.84
N ILE A 62 3.97 13.41 10.02
CA ILE A 62 3.12 12.69 10.98
C ILE A 62 3.51 13.13 12.38
N TRP A 63 2.52 13.64 13.13
CA TRP A 63 2.67 14.19 14.51
C TRP A 63 3.78 15.24 14.65
N GLY A 64 4.08 15.95 13.57
CA GLY A 64 5.12 16.98 13.57
C GLY A 64 6.56 16.45 13.61
N VAL A 65 6.78 15.12 13.55
CA VAL A 65 8.12 14.52 13.74
C VAL A 65 8.55 13.55 12.66
N ILE A 66 7.63 12.83 12.00
CA ILE A 66 7.97 11.83 11.00
C ILE A 66 7.69 12.40 9.60
N PRO A 67 8.73 12.68 8.78
CA PRO A 67 8.54 13.16 7.42
C PRO A 67 7.77 12.15 6.56
N LEU A 68 6.74 12.64 5.89
CA LEU A 68 5.94 11.88 4.94
C LEU A 68 6.07 12.52 3.56
N GLN A 69 6.37 11.72 2.57
CA GLN A 69 6.62 12.17 1.20
C GLN A 69 5.71 11.44 0.22
N ILE A 70 4.66 12.07 -0.23
CA ILE A 70 3.81 11.54 -1.29
C ILE A 70 4.65 11.45 -2.58
N LYS A 71 4.70 10.27 -3.20
CA LYS A 71 5.39 10.01 -4.47
C LYS A 71 4.42 9.93 -5.63
N VAL A 72 3.28 9.29 -5.43
CA VAL A 72 2.18 9.23 -6.38
C VAL A 72 0.90 9.55 -5.63
N SER A 73 0.21 10.61 -6.02
CA SER A 73 -1.08 10.96 -5.44
C SER A 73 -2.21 10.13 -6.06
N GLY A 74 -3.23 9.80 -5.29
CA GLY A 74 -4.48 9.26 -5.81
C GLY A 74 -5.12 10.17 -6.87
N LYS A 75 -4.90 11.48 -6.79
CA LYS A 75 -5.33 12.45 -7.81
C LYS A 75 -4.61 12.24 -9.15
N ASP A 76 -3.34 11.83 -9.15
CA ASP A 76 -2.58 11.55 -10.38
C ASP A 76 -3.14 10.33 -11.13
N THR A 77 -3.74 9.39 -10.39
CA THR A 77 -4.14 8.07 -10.89
C THR A 77 -5.66 7.90 -11.00
N ASN A 78 -6.43 8.96 -10.76
CA ASN A 78 -7.89 8.88 -10.65
C ASN A 78 -8.34 7.86 -9.58
N GLY A 79 -7.71 7.88 -8.41
CA GLY A 79 -8.02 7.01 -7.28
C GLY A 79 -7.53 5.56 -7.42
N ALA A 80 -6.80 5.22 -8.49
CA ALA A 80 -6.39 3.84 -8.71
C ALA A 80 -5.16 3.42 -7.88
N PHE A 81 -4.29 4.39 -7.53
CA PHE A 81 -3.04 4.09 -6.84
C PHE A 81 -2.55 5.30 -6.06
N PHE A 82 -2.01 5.05 -4.88
CA PHE A 82 -1.37 6.03 -4.01
C PHE A 82 -0.05 5.46 -3.50
N ALA A 83 1.02 6.25 -3.46
CA ALA A 83 2.29 5.81 -2.90
C ALA A 83 3.00 6.94 -2.16
N PHE A 84 3.59 6.61 -1.02
CA PHE A 84 4.28 7.57 -0.16
C PHE A 84 5.43 6.91 0.60
N GLU A 85 6.36 7.69 1.08
CA GLU A 85 7.45 7.27 1.95
C GLU A 85 7.23 7.83 3.36
N HIS A 86 7.36 6.97 4.36
CA HIS A 86 7.73 7.37 5.71
C HIS A 86 9.26 7.42 5.78
N ALA A 87 9.82 8.60 6.01
CA ALA A 87 11.27 8.80 6.10
C ALA A 87 11.71 9.11 7.54
N ASN A 88 12.98 8.88 7.84
CA ASN A 88 13.57 9.16 9.16
C ASN A 88 12.76 8.61 10.34
N MET A 89 12.21 7.41 10.19
CA MET A 89 11.38 6.79 11.22
C MET A 89 12.17 6.48 12.47
N SER A 90 11.55 6.72 13.62
CA SER A 90 11.92 6.19 14.92
C SER A 90 11.10 4.93 15.24
N LYS A 91 11.48 4.20 16.30
CA LYS A 91 10.79 2.97 16.74
C LYS A 91 9.29 3.19 16.92
N GLY A 92 8.50 2.24 16.43
CA GLY A 92 7.04 2.23 16.48
C GLY A 92 6.37 2.11 15.12
N GLY A 93 5.04 2.11 15.14
CA GLY A 93 4.19 1.96 13.95
C GLY A 93 2.71 2.13 14.28
N PRO A 94 1.82 1.90 13.31
CA PRO A 94 0.36 2.02 13.49
C PRO A 94 -0.20 0.89 14.36
N PRO A 95 -1.44 1.00 14.86
CA PRO A 95 -2.15 -0.12 15.47
C PRO A 95 -2.39 -1.25 14.46
N ARG A 96 -2.62 -2.48 14.95
CA ARG A 96 -3.04 -3.60 14.10
C ARG A 96 -4.39 -3.30 13.47
N HIS A 97 -4.47 -3.34 12.15
CA HIS A 97 -5.67 -2.95 11.40
C HIS A 97 -5.84 -3.77 10.13
N LEU A 98 -6.99 -3.62 9.50
CA LEU A 98 -7.25 -4.14 8.17
C LEU A 98 -7.91 -3.05 7.31
N HIS A 99 -7.73 -3.14 6.01
CA HIS A 99 -8.44 -2.36 5.01
C HIS A 99 -9.59 -3.18 4.43
N TYR A 100 -10.76 -2.57 4.25
CA TYR A 100 -11.89 -3.27 3.63
C TYR A 100 -11.74 -3.40 2.12
N GLU A 101 -11.17 -2.39 1.46
CA GLU A 101 -11.16 -2.28 0.00
C GLU A 101 -9.77 -2.10 -0.61
N GLN A 102 -8.74 -1.80 0.19
CA GLN A 102 -7.39 -1.54 -0.29
C GLN A 102 -6.44 -2.68 0.00
N ASP A 103 -5.63 -3.00 -0.98
CA ASP A 103 -4.42 -3.79 -0.81
C ASP A 103 -3.25 -2.86 -0.51
N GLU A 104 -2.31 -3.31 0.29
CA GLU A 104 -1.15 -2.52 0.71
C GLU A 104 0.16 -3.25 0.42
N MET A 105 1.12 -2.56 -0.16
CA MET A 105 2.45 -3.07 -0.42
C MET A 105 3.48 -2.21 0.30
N PHE A 106 4.44 -2.87 0.91
CA PHE A 106 5.56 -2.27 1.62
C PHE A 106 6.86 -2.61 0.90
N TYR A 107 7.78 -1.65 0.86
CA TYR A 107 9.14 -1.83 0.38
C TYR A 107 10.10 -1.15 1.35
N ALA A 108 10.94 -1.94 2.02
CA ALA A 108 11.94 -1.42 2.93
C ALA A 108 13.08 -0.79 2.13
N MET A 109 13.23 0.52 2.22
CA MET A 109 14.29 1.27 1.54
C MET A 109 15.54 1.42 2.40
N GLU A 110 15.35 1.72 3.70
CA GLU A 110 16.41 1.89 4.69
C GLU A 110 15.92 1.41 6.06
N GLY A 111 16.76 0.71 6.81
CA GLY A 111 16.45 0.24 8.17
C GLY A 111 15.71 -1.10 8.22
N GLU A 112 15.25 -1.49 9.40
CA GLU A 112 14.57 -2.77 9.64
C GLU A 112 13.15 -2.55 10.16
N PHE A 113 12.21 -3.35 9.64
CA PHE A 113 10.80 -3.26 9.98
C PHE A 113 10.26 -4.64 10.36
N ALA A 114 9.66 -4.74 11.53
CA ALA A 114 8.90 -5.93 11.93
C ALA A 114 7.46 -5.81 11.42
N PHE A 115 6.92 -6.92 10.92
CA PHE A 115 5.57 -7.03 10.40
C PHE A 115 4.86 -8.26 10.96
N GLU A 116 3.54 -8.15 11.12
CA GLU A 116 2.64 -9.28 11.22
C GLU A 116 1.51 -9.09 10.21
N VAL A 117 1.27 -10.09 9.35
CA VAL A 117 0.18 -10.12 8.36
C VAL A 117 -0.58 -11.43 8.55
N GLY A 118 -1.85 -11.36 8.93
CA GLY A 118 -2.56 -12.54 9.42
C GLY A 118 -1.84 -13.12 10.64
N ASP A 119 -1.46 -14.40 10.54
CA ASP A 119 -0.72 -15.13 11.58
C ASP A 119 0.79 -15.21 11.30
N GLU A 120 1.25 -14.63 10.19
CA GLU A 120 2.65 -14.69 9.78
C GLU A 120 3.43 -13.46 10.26
N LYS A 121 4.72 -13.68 10.59
CA LYS A 121 5.64 -12.65 11.08
C LYS A 121 6.84 -12.51 10.15
N PHE A 122 7.22 -11.27 9.89
CA PHE A 122 8.32 -10.95 8.98
C PHE A 122 9.21 -9.86 9.58
N VAL A 123 10.48 -9.87 9.17
CA VAL A 123 11.40 -8.74 9.36
C VAL A 123 11.91 -8.34 7.99
N LEU A 124 11.52 -7.14 7.54
CA LEU A 124 11.98 -6.59 6.27
C LEU A 124 13.25 -5.79 6.47
N ARG A 125 14.19 -6.01 5.55
CA ARG A 125 15.46 -5.27 5.40
C ARG A 125 15.49 -4.54 4.06
N PRO A 126 16.45 -3.61 3.86
CA PRO A 126 16.53 -2.86 2.60
C PRO A 126 16.53 -3.75 1.36
N GLY A 127 15.57 -3.53 0.47
CA GLY A 127 15.33 -4.32 -0.73
C GLY A 127 14.18 -5.33 -0.62
N ASP A 128 13.71 -5.64 0.59
CA ASP A 128 12.59 -6.55 0.79
C ASP A 128 11.24 -5.87 0.53
N THR A 129 10.28 -6.67 0.06
CA THR A 129 8.89 -6.28 -0.12
C THR A 129 7.95 -7.19 0.65
N LEU A 130 6.81 -6.64 1.08
CA LEU A 130 5.71 -7.39 1.68
C LEU A 130 4.40 -6.89 1.09
N PHE A 131 3.48 -7.80 0.83
CA PHE A 131 2.13 -7.49 0.38
C PHE A 131 1.12 -7.91 1.45
N ALA A 132 0.31 -6.96 1.91
CA ALA A 132 -0.81 -7.18 2.81
C ALA A 132 -2.12 -7.08 2.02
N PRO A 133 -2.82 -8.20 1.78
CA PRO A 133 -4.10 -8.18 1.08
C PRO A 133 -5.16 -7.47 1.92
N ARG A 134 -6.14 -6.84 1.26
CA ARG A 134 -7.36 -6.34 1.92
C ARG A 134 -8.03 -7.42 2.75
N MET A 135 -8.75 -7.03 3.79
CA MET A 135 -9.43 -7.92 4.74
C MET A 135 -8.48 -8.76 5.61
N VAL A 136 -7.16 -8.73 5.39
CA VAL A 136 -6.19 -9.43 6.23
C VAL A 136 -5.62 -8.45 7.27
N PRO A 137 -5.80 -8.72 8.58
CA PRO A 137 -5.22 -7.89 9.63
C PRO A 137 -3.71 -7.82 9.52
N HIS A 138 -3.14 -6.62 9.58
CA HIS A 138 -1.71 -6.44 9.59
C HIS A 138 -1.29 -5.31 10.54
N VAL A 139 -0.02 -5.35 10.92
CA VAL A 139 0.64 -4.35 11.75
C VAL A 139 2.11 -4.34 11.41
N TRP A 140 2.74 -3.19 11.53
CA TRP A 140 4.17 -3.08 11.34
C TRP A 140 4.77 -2.07 12.32
N ALA A 141 6.07 -2.21 12.56
CA ALA A 141 6.81 -1.24 13.34
C ALA A 141 8.24 -1.13 12.83
N TYR A 142 8.78 0.09 12.86
CA TYR A 142 10.19 0.30 12.71
C TYR A 142 10.92 -0.19 13.98
N VAL A 143 11.94 -1.04 13.80
CA VAL A 143 12.68 -1.68 14.91
C VAL A 143 14.19 -1.41 14.88
N GLY A 144 14.69 -0.73 13.85
CA GLY A 144 16.10 -0.42 13.68
C GLY A 144 16.61 0.66 14.65
N ASP A 145 17.94 0.73 14.80
CA ASP A 145 18.62 1.72 15.66
C ASP A 145 19.02 3.00 14.91
N LYS A 146 18.97 3.00 13.59
CA LYS A 146 19.25 4.16 12.73
C LYS A 146 17.96 4.58 12.03
N PRO A 147 17.80 5.84 11.62
CA PRO A 147 16.61 6.27 10.89
C PRO A 147 16.31 5.37 9.68
N GLY A 148 15.05 4.98 9.52
CA GLY A 148 14.59 4.09 8.45
C GLY A 148 13.65 4.78 7.47
N THR A 149 13.51 4.19 6.30
CA THR A 149 12.60 4.68 5.24
C THR A 149 11.80 3.50 4.68
N LEU A 150 10.47 3.61 4.72
CA LEU A 150 9.52 2.65 4.20
C LEU A 150 8.69 3.29 3.09
N LEU A 151 8.73 2.72 1.90
CA LEU A 151 7.76 3.04 0.83
C LEU A 151 6.52 2.19 1.03
N ILE A 152 5.36 2.84 1.02
CA ILE A 152 4.05 2.22 1.14
C ILE A 152 3.23 2.56 -0.09
N ALA A 153 2.57 1.57 -0.68
CA ALA A 153 1.71 1.72 -1.84
C ALA A 153 0.33 1.10 -1.58
N ILE A 154 -0.71 1.83 -1.95
CA ILE A 154 -2.12 1.49 -1.68
C ILE A 154 -2.87 1.37 -3.01
N GLN A 155 -3.63 0.30 -3.18
CA GLN A 155 -4.44 0.06 -4.38
C GLN A 155 -5.80 -0.59 -4.03
N PRO A 156 -6.94 0.01 -4.44
CA PRO A 156 -7.05 1.37 -4.95
C PRO A 156 -6.68 2.40 -3.87
N ALA A 157 -6.36 3.63 -4.28
CA ALA A 157 -6.06 4.71 -3.34
C ALA A 157 -7.26 5.02 -2.42
N GLY A 158 -8.47 4.96 -2.95
CA GLY A 158 -9.69 5.27 -2.19
C GLY A 158 -9.57 6.63 -1.49
N SER A 159 -9.95 6.66 -0.22
CA SER A 159 -9.81 7.80 0.68
C SER A 159 -8.54 7.78 1.55
N PHE A 160 -7.62 6.84 1.30
CA PHE A 160 -6.44 6.66 2.16
C PHE A 160 -5.48 7.85 2.12
N GLU A 161 -5.30 8.51 0.97
CA GLU A 161 -4.49 9.73 0.90
C GLU A 161 -5.06 10.83 1.80
N GLU A 162 -6.38 10.98 1.87
CA GLU A 162 -7.03 11.95 2.76
C GLU A 162 -6.80 11.60 4.23
N PHE A 163 -6.89 10.32 4.59
CA PHE A 163 -6.55 9.83 5.92
C PHE A 163 -5.12 10.21 6.32
N ILE A 164 -4.15 9.95 5.43
CA ILE A 164 -2.75 10.28 5.68
C ILE A 164 -2.53 11.79 5.85
N ILE A 165 -3.12 12.61 4.98
CA ILE A 165 -3.01 14.09 5.08
C ILE A 165 -3.62 14.59 6.40
N LYS A 166 -4.76 14.07 6.82
CA LYS A 166 -5.36 14.42 8.13
C LYS A 166 -4.50 13.95 9.31
N SER A 167 -3.87 12.79 9.21
CA SER A 167 -2.93 12.32 10.23
C SER A 167 -1.72 13.24 10.37
N CYS A 168 -1.26 13.86 9.27
CA CYS A 168 -0.20 14.87 9.31
C CYS A 168 -0.63 16.18 9.98
N ALA A 169 -1.92 16.46 10.10
CA ALA A 169 -2.42 17.65 10.79
C ALA A 169 -2.41 17.50 12.33
N LEU A 170 -2.27 16.27 12.84
CA LEU A 170 -2.16 16.01 14.26
C LEU A 170 -0.75 16.34 14.75
N LYS A 171 -0.66 16.98 15.93
CA LYS A 171 0.63 17.33 16.55
C LYS A 171 1.18 16.24 17.46
N GLU A 172 0.32 15.29 17.86
CA GLU A 172 0.65 14.19 18.76
C GLU A 172 -0.13 12.93 18.35
N PRO A 173 0.29 11.73 18.76
CA PRO A 173 -0.43 10.50 18.50
C PRO A 173 -1.86 10.55 19.04
N PRO A 174 -2.85 10.06 18.28
CA PRO A 174 -4.22 9.97 18.75
C PRO A 174 -4.34 8.93 19.88
N THR A 175 -5.31 9.11 20.75
CA THR A 175 -5.73 8.07 21.70
C THR A 175 -6.25 6.83 20.94
N PRO A 176 -6.28 5.63 21.55
CA PRO A 176 -6.82 4.43 20.90
C PRO A 176 -8.23 4.63 20.33
N GLN A 177 -9.11 5.31 21.05
CA GLN A 177 -10.48 5.59 20.62
C GLN A 177 -10.55 6.56 19.42
N GLU A 178 -9.67 7.56 19.38
CA GLU A 178 -9.56 8.48 18.25
C GLU A 178 -8.99 7.77 17.02
N ALA A 179 -8.00 6.90 17.22
CA ALA A 179 -7.45 6.06 16.15
C ALA A 179 -8.54 5.15 15.54
N GLU A 180 -9.31 4.43 16.37
CA GLU A 180 -10.43 3.59 15.90
C GLU A 180 -11.43 4.39 15.06
N LYS A 181 -11.85 5.56 15.54
CA LYS A 181 -12.78 6.44 14.80
C LYS A 181 -12.19 6.92 13.49
N SER A 182 -10.93 7.32 13.52
CA SER A 182 -10.22 7.82 12.34
C SER A 182 -10.09 6.72 11.28
N PHE A 183 -9.63 5.54 11.64
CA PHE A 183 -9.50 4.40 10.74
C PHE A 183 -10.87 4.01 10.13
N ALA A 184 -11.90 3.91 10.97
CA ALA A 184 -13.25 3.55 10.52
C ALA A 184 -13.83 4.54 9.50
N ALA A 185 -13.56 5.84 9.67
CA ALA A 185 -14.02 6.88 8.75
C ALA A 185 -13.42 6.76 7.33
N TYR A 186 -12.30 6.01 7.19
CA TYR A 186 -11.58 5.83 5.92
C TYR A 186 -11.54 4.39 5.43
N GLY A 187 -12.51 3.56 5.84
CA GLY A 187 -12.67 2.19 5.32
C GLY A 187 -11.67 1.19 5.89
N MET A 188 -11.18 1.43 7.09
CA MET A 188 -10.28 0.55 7.83
C MET A 188 -10.89 0.16 9.18
N LYS A 189 -10.36 -0.89 9.79
CA LYS A 189 -10.75 -1.31 11.15
C LYS A 189 -9.51 -1.60 11.98
N VAL A 190 -9.40 -0.93 13.13
CA VAL A 190 -8.43 -1.30 14.15
C VAL A 190 -8.88 -2.59 14.83
N VAL A 191 -7.98 -3.57 14.93
CA VAL A 191 -8.26 -4.91 15.49
C VAL A 191 -7.25 -5.34 16.56
N GLY A 192 -6.33 -4.47 16.92
CA GLY A 192 -5.34 -4.73 17.98
C GLY A 192 -4.40 -3.54 18.20
N PRO A 193 -3.52 -3.63 19.20
CA PRO A 193 -2.56 -2.57 19.51
C PRO A 193 -1.43 -2.51 18.47
N PRO A 194 -0.60 -1.44 18.48
CA PRO A 194 0.68 -1.42 17.79
C PRO A 194 1.62 -2.55 18.26
N LEU A 195 2.58 -2.92 17.41
CA LEU A 195 3.65 -3.83 17.84
C LEU A 195 4.48 -3.21 18.97
N ALA A 196 4.73 -4.00 20.00
CA ALA A 196 5.69 -3.63 21.04
C ALA A 196 7.11 -3.62 20.44
N VAL A 197 7.81 -2.52 20.63
CA VAL A 197 9.21 -2.34 20.20
C VAL A 197 10.06 -1.99 21.42
N SER A 198 11.18 -2.70 21.58
CA SER A 198 12.17 -2.47 22.65
C SER A 198 13.32 -1.57 22.19
#